data_8d899c1eb270e14dc2ac3ff565c3f84b
#
_entry.id   8d899c1eb270e14dc2ac3ff565c3f84b
#
_cell.length_a   1.000
_cell.length_b   1.000
_cell.length_c   1.000
_cell.angle_alpha   90.00
_cell.angle_beta   90.00
_cell.angle_gamma   90.00
#
_symmetry.space_group_name_H-M   'P 1'
#
loop_
_entity.id
_entity.type
_entity.pdbx_description
1 polymer ?
#
loop_
_entity_poly.entity_id
_entity_poly.type
_entity_poly.pdbx_seq_one_letter_code
_entity_poly.pdbx_strand_id
1 'polypeptide(L)'
;MKKLLYLFIVSGILLCACRHTDSTALLRQADAVVYGNADSAMKLLSLIKNPERLPFEEKMLYGWLRTFAHNVRGASMAEDSLILPAFHYFVAGTDTVKMLNSFVLKSKYLYWQKKHKEAMAVLDSGIAAATACRDTY
;
A
#
# COMPACT_ATOMS: atom_id res chain seq x y z
N MET A 1 -20.47 -5.96 -41.60
CA MET A 1 -20.29 -6.74 -40.38
C MET A 1 -18.89 -6.62 -39.77
N LYS A 2 -17.80 -6.79 -40.52
CA LYS A 2 -16.42 -6.69 -39.96
C LYS A 2 -16.11 -5.33 -39.33
N LYS A 3 -16.56 -4.21 -39.90
CA LYS A 3 -16.35 -2.84 -39.32
C LYS A 3 -17.07 -2.63 -38.00
N LEU A 4 -18.25 -3.21 -37.80
CA LEU A 4 -19.01 -3.13 -36.55
C LEU A 4 -18.32 -3.89 -35.41
N LEU A 5 -17.76 -5.07 -35.74
CA LEU A 5 -17.02 -5.90 -34.80
C LEU A 5 -15.74 -5.19 -34.29
N TYR A 6 -15.02 -4.51 -35.20
CA TYR A 6 -13.85 -3.68 -34.83
C TYR A 6 -14.21 -2.53 -33.88
N LEU A 7 -15.36 -1.87 -34.11
CA LEU A 7 -15.84 -0.78 -33.25
C LEU A 7 -16.15 -1.26 -31.82
N PHE A 8 -16.75 -2.46 -31.70
CA PHE A 8 -17.02 -3.08 -30.38
C PHE A 8 -15.74 -3.47 -29.63
N ILE A 9 -14.74 -4.01 -30.33
CA ILE A 9 -13.44 -4.40 -29.71
C ILE A 9 -12.67 -3.16 -29.22
N VAL A 10 -12.63 -2.10 -30.05
CA VAL A 10 -11.94 -0.84 -29.69
C VAL A 10 -12.66 -0.14 -28.53
N SER A 11 -14.00 -0.15 -28.51
CA SER A 11 -14.79 0.41 -27.38
C SER A 11 -14.58 -0.36 -26.08
N GLY A 12 -14.48 -1.70 -26.15
CA GLY A 12 -14.21 -2.54 -24.97
C GLY A 12 -12.83 -2.30 -24.36
N ILE A 13 -11.81 -2.08 -25.17
CA ILE A 13 -10.43 -1.80 -24.73
C ILE A 13 -10.34 -0.42 -24.07
N LEU A 14 -11.03 0.59 -24.60
CA LEU A 14 -11.06 1.94 -24.02
C LEU A 14 -11.75 1.98 -22.65
N LEU A 15 -12.80 1.19 -22.44
CA LEU A 15 -13.49 1.12 -21.13
C LEU A 15 -12.66 0.41 -20.06
N CYS A 16 -11.85 -0.58 -20.42
CA CYS A 16 -10.89 -1.19 -19.47
C CYS A 16 -9.75 -0.24 -19.08
N ALA A 17 -9.22 0.54 -20.01
CA ALA A 17 -8.13 1.49 -19.75
C ALA A 17 -8.57 2.62 -18.79
N CYS A 18 -9.79 3.14 -18.90
CA CYS A 18 -10.32 4.17 -17.99
C CYS A 18 -10.43 3.70 -16.55
N ARG A 19 -10.82 2.44 -16.29
CA ARG A 19 -10.92 1.91 -14.91
C ARG A 19 -9.58 1.77 -14.22
N HIS A 20 -8.55 1.42 -14.95
CA HIS A 20 -7.19 1.28 -14.41
C HIS A 20 -6.58 2.65 -14.06
N THR A 21 -6.82 3.66 -14.91
CA THR A 21 -6.32 5.03 -14.72
C THR A 21 -6.89 5.67 -13.46
N ASP A 22 -8.16 5.44 -13.16
CA ASP A 22 -8.81 5.98 -11.95
C ASP A 22 -8.17 5.44 -10.66
N SER A 23 -7.93 4.14 -10.57
CA SER A 23 -7.32 3.53 -9.37
C SER A 23 -5.88 4.00 -9.17
N THR A 24 -5.08 4.10 -10.22
CA THR A 24 -3.72 4.62 -10.17
C THR A 24 -3.68 6.08 -9.71
N ALA A 25 -4.59 6.91 -10.22
CA ALA A 25 -4.71 8.31 -9.81
C ALA A 25 -5.12 8.44 -8.33
N LEU A 26 -6.07 7.63 -7.86
CA LEU A 26 -6.50 7.60 -6.46
C LEU A 26 -5.37 7.18 -5.53
N LEU A 27 -4.59 6.15 -5.88
CA LEU A 27 -3.45 5.70 -5.10
C LEU A 27 -2.36 6.78 -5.01
N ARG A 28 -2.05 7.45 -6.11
CA ARG A 28 -1.09 8.55 -6.14
C ARG A 28 -1.53 9.73 -5.27
N GLN A 29 -2.81 10.09 -5.32
CA GLN A 29 -3.36 11.14 -4.46
C GLN A 29 -3.35 10.73 -2.98
N ALA A 30 -3.69 9.49 -2.66
CA ALA A 30 -3.65 8.98 -1.29
C ALA A 30 -2.21 8.98 -0.74
N ASP A 31 -1.22 8.57 -1.55
CA ASP A 31 0.21 8.59 -1.18
C ASP A 31 0.69 10.02 -0.89
N ALA A 32 0.27 10.99 -1.69
CA ALA A 32 0.64 12.40 -1.53
C ALA A 32 0.11 13.02 -0.23
N VAL A 33 -1.04 12.55 0.29
CA VAL A 33 -1.70 13.17 1.45
C VAL A 33 -1.58 12.36 2.74
N VAL A 34 -1.17 11.08 2.69
CA VAL A 34 -1.25 10.15 3.84
C VAL A 34 -0.45 10.62 5.05
N TYR A 35 0.68 11.27 4.85
CA TYR A 35 1.52 11.77 5.93
C TYR A 35 0.93 12.99 6.65
N GLY A 36 0.19 13.83 5.94
CA GLY A 36 -0.43 15.04 6.49
C GLY A 36 -1.89 14.86 6.87
N ASN A 37 -2.61 13.96 6.20
CA ASN A 37 -4.05 13.75 6.39
C ASN A 37 -4.47 12.31 6.09
N ALA A 38 -4.34 11.45 7.09
CA ALA A 38 -4.70 10.05 7.00
C ALA A 38 -6.19 9.81 6.70
N ASP A 39 -7.09 10.69 7.16
CA ASP A 39 -8.53 10.59 6.88
C ASP A 39 -8.82 10.83 5.40
N SER A 40 -8.18 11.82 4.79
CA SER A 40 -8.30 12.08 3.36
C SER A 40 -7.73 10.92 2.53
N ALA A 41 -6.59 10.35 2.94
CA ALA A 41 -6.04 9.16 2.29
C ALA A 41 -7.01 7.98 2.36
N MET A 42 -7.62 7.71 3.52
CA MET A 42 -8.62 6.64 3.67
C MET A 42 -9.85 6.86 2.80
N LYS A 43 -10.34 8.10 2.67
CA LYS A 43 -11.45 8.43 1.76
C LYS A 43 -11.10 8.09 0.31
N LEU A 44 -9.91 8.48 -0.15
CA LEU A 44 -9.43 8.16 -1.51
C LEU A 44 -9.33 6.65 -1.73
N LEU A 45 -8.74 5.90 -0.77
CA LEU A 45 -8.63 4.45 -0.84
C LEU A 45 -9.99 3.75 -0.87
N SER A 46 -11.00 4.28 -0.18
CA SER A 46 -12.36 3.73 -0.16
C SER A 46 -13.09 3.83 -1.51
N LEU A 47 -12.64 4.72 -2.41
CA LEU A 47 -13.18 4.84 -3.77
C LEU A 47 -12.71 3.71 -4.69
N ILE A 48 -11.67 2.97 -4.31
CA ILE A 48 -11.16 1.83 -5.08
C ILE A 48 -12.05 0.62 -4.79
N LYS A 49 -12.94 0.29 -5.73
CA LYS A 49 -14.01 -0.71 -5.53
C LYS A 49 -13.52 -2.15 -5.40
N ASN A 50 -12.42 -2.51 -6.07
CA ASN A 50 -11.92 -3.88 -6.15
C ASN A 50 -10.39 -3.89 -5.91
N PRO A 51 -9.92 -3.62 -4.69
CA PRO A 51 -8.48 -3.53 -4.41
C PRO A 51 -7.75 -4.85 -4.62
N GLU A 52 -8.46 -5.99 -4.54
CA GLU A 52 -7.90 -7.32 -4.81
C GLU A 52 -7.52 -7.53 -6.27
N ARG A 53 -8.11 -6.77 -7.20
CA ARG A 53 -7.86 -6.83 -8.65
C ARG A 53 -6.80 -5.84 -9.13
N LEU A 54 -6.24 -5.04 -8.24
CA LEU A 54 -5.15 -4.13 -8.58
C LEU A 54 -3.92 -4.91 -9.09
N PRO A 55 -3.15 -4.35 -10.03
CA PRO A 55 -1.83 -4.85 -10.36
C PRO A 55 -0.95 -5.01 -9.12
N PHE A 56 0.04 -5.88 -9.16
CA PHE A 56 0.83 -6.25 -7.98
C PHE A 56 1.39 -5.04 -7.24
N GLU A 57 2.07 -4.13 -7.94
CA GLU A 57 2.69 -2.95 -7.33
C GLU A 57 1.66 -2.00 -6.70
N GLU A 58 0.55 -1.75 -7.39
CA GLU A 58 -0.54 -0.93 -6.89
C GLU A 58 -1.23 -1.57 -5.68
N LYS A 59 -1.37 -2.89 -5.67
CA LYS A 59 -1.90 -3.63 -4.52
C LYS A 59 -0.97 -3.52 -3.31
N MET A 60 0.35 -3.58 -3.51
CA MET A 60 1.32 -3.38 -2.43
C MET A 60 1.23 -1.96 -1.87
N LEU A 61 1.15 -0.96 -2.74
CA LEU A 61 0.96 0.44 -2.33
C LEU A 61 -0.37 0.64 -1.60
N TYR A 62 -1.47 0.09 -2.11
CA TYR A 62 -2.78 0.14 -1.45
C TYR A 62 -2.74 -0.44 -0.03
N GLY A 63 -2.17 -1.64 0.13
CA GLY A 63 -2.05 -2.30 1.44
C GLY A 63 -1.21 -1.48 2.41
N TRP A 64 -0.09 -0.95 1.93
CA TRP A 64 0.80 -0.10 2.73
C TRP A 64 0.10 1.19 3.18
N LEU A 65 -0.52 1.93 2.26
CA LEU A 65 -1.22 3.20 2.53
C LEU A 65 -2.37 3.01 3.52
N ARG A 66 -3.17 1.96 3.33
CA ARG A 66 -4.28 1.63 4.23
C ARG A 66 -3.77 1.37 5.65
N THR A 67 -2.76 0.53 5.79
CA THR A 67 -2.16 0.19 7.08
C THR A 67 -1.51 1.41 7.75
N PHE A 68 -0.80 2.24 6.97
CA PHE A 68 -0.22 3.48 7.46
C PHE A 68 -1.29 4.44 7.97
N ALA A 69 -2.37 4.64 7.21
CA ALA A 69 -3.46 5.50 7.62
C ALA A 69 -4.18 4.99 8.89
N HIS A 70 -4.41 3.67 9.01
CA HIS A 70 -4.93 3.08 10.25
C HIS A 70 -3.98 3.33 11.43
N ASN A 71 -2.68 3.17 11.23
CA ASN A 71 -1.68 3.43 12.27
C ASN A 71 -1.73 4.89 12.76
N VAL A 72 -1.76 5.87 11.85
CA VAL A 72 -1.81 7.30 12.20
C VAL A 72 -3.10 7.65 12.93
N ARG A 73 -4.21 7.03 12.55
CA ARG A 73 -5.53 7.24 13.18
C ARG A 73 -5.69 6.49 14.51
N GLY A 74 -4.75 5.66 14.91
CA GLY A 74 -4.89 4.79 16.07
C GLY A 74 -5.97 3.70 15.89
N ALA A 75 -6.35 3.40 14.65
CA ALA A 75 -7.36 2.37 14.35
C ALA A 75 -6.77 0.95 14.43
N SER A 76 -7.65 -0.05 14.55
CA SER A 76 -7.23 -1.46 14.50
C SER A 76 -6.59 -1.80 13.17
N MET A 77 -5.48 -2.53 13.23
CA MET A 77 -4.77 -3.05 12.06
C MET A 77 -4.95 -4.56 11.90
N ALA A 78 -5.84 -5.17 12.68
CA ALA A 78 -6.02 -6.63 12.72
C ALA A 78 -6.36 -7.24 11.34
N GLU A 79 -7.03 -6.49 10.47
CA GLU A 79 -7.45 -6.93 9.13
C GLU A 79 -6.50 -6.47 8.01
N ASP A 80 -5.39 -5.81 8.35
CA ASP A 80 -4.47 -5.24 7.36
C ASP A 80 -3.41 -6.25 6.87
N SER A 81 -3.82 -7.47 6.57
CA SER A 81 -2.93 -8.58 6.17
C SER A 81 -2.08 -8.26 4.92
N LEU A 82 -2.52 -7.34 4.06
CA LEU A 82 -1.75 -6.90 2.90
C LEU A 82 -0.43 -6.22 3.28
N ILE A 83 -0.25 -5.81 4.56
CA ILE A 83 1.04 -5.28 5.01
C ILE A 83 2.15 -6.34 4.95
N LEU A 84 1.83 -7.63 5.03
CA LEU A 84 2.83 -8.69 4.98
C LEU A 84 3.54 -8.76 3.62
N PRO A 85 2.85 -8.92 2.47
CA PRO A 85 3.50 -8.85 1.17
C PRO A 85 4.03 -7.43 0.84
N ALA A 86 3.33 -6.36 1.24
CA ALA A 86 3.79 -4.98 1.05
C ALA A 86 5.11 -4.71 1.78
N PHE A 87 5.30 -5.27 2.98
CA PHE A 87 6.57 -5.20 3.70
C PHE A 87 7.74 -5.71 2.86
N HIS A 88 7.61 -6.90 2.30
CA HIS A 88 8.68 -7.48 1.46
C HIS A 88 8.96 -6.63 0.20
N TYR A 89 7.91 -6.10 -0.41
CA TYR A 89 8.03 -5.23 -1.57
C TYR A 89 8.79 -3.93 -1.25
N PHE A 90 8.42 -3.22 -0.19
CA PHE A 90 9.05 -1.94 0.15
C PHE A 90 10.42 -2.09 0.79
N VAL A 91 10.69 -3.17 1.52
CA VAL A 91 12.04 -3.45 2.08
C VAL A 91 13.05 -3.78 0.98
N ALA A 92 12.62 -4.39 -0.12
CA ALA A 92 13.46 -4.64 -1.29
C ALA A 92 13.55 -3.43 -2.25
N GLY A 93 12.74 -2.39 -2.04
CA GLY A 93 12.67 -1.20 -2.88
C GLY A 93 13.70 -0.13 -2.52
N THR A 94 13.60 1.01 -3.20
CA THR A 94 14.52 2.16 -3.03
C THR A 94 13.94 3.31 -2.20
N ASP A 95 12.65 3.25 -1.86
CA ASP A 95 11.98 4.26 -1.02
C ASP A 95 12.30 4.02 0.46
N THR A 96 13.35 4.67 0.96
CA THR A 96 13.82 4.54 2.34
C THR A 96 12.74 4.88 3.37
N VAL A 97 11.89 5.86 3.10
CA VAL A 97 10.80 6.26 4.01
C VAL A 97 9.76 5.16 4.14
N LYS A 98 9.28 4.62 3.00
CA LYS A 98 8.33 3.50 3.02
C LYS A 98 8.98 2.24 3.57
N MET A 99 10.25 1.98 3.25
CA MET A 99 11.01 0.85 3.81
C MET A 99 11.01 0.89 5.34
N LEU A 100 11.48 1.97 5.95
CA LEU A 100 11.58 2.10 7.42
C LEU A 100 10.20 2.05 8.09
N ASN A 101 9.21 2.75 7.55
CA ASN A 101 7.84 2.67 8.08
C ASN A 101 7.25 1.27 7.97
N SER A 102 7.64 0.47 6.97
CA SER A 102 7.14 -0.90 6.81
C SER A 102 7.50 -1.80 7.99
N PHE A 103 8.68 -1.63 8.61
CA PHE A 103 9.04 -2.36 9.83
C PHE A 103 8.09 -2.01 10.99
N VAL A 104 7.78 -0.74 11.17
CA VAL A 104 6.83 -0.27 12.20
C VAL A 104 5.43 -0.82 11.95
N LEU A 105 4.94 -0.73 10.72
CA LEU A 105 3.60 -1.17 10.35
C LEU A 105 3.44 -2.69 10.52
N LYS A 106 4.40 -3.48 10.03
CA LYS A 106 4.39 -4.95 10.19
C LYS A 106 4.45 -5.34 11.67
N SER A 107 5.29 -4.68 12.47
CA SER A 107 5.38 -4.94 13.89
C SER A 107 4.04 -4.65 14.59
N LYS A 108 3.41 -3.52 14.32
CA LYS A 108 2.08 -3.19 14.87
C LYS A 108 1.00 -4.17 14.42
N TYR A 109 0.98 -4.58 13.16
CA TYR A 109 0.09 -5.61 12.68
C TYR A 109 0.25 -6.92 13.47
N LEU A 110 1.50 -7.39 13.65
CA LEU A 110 1.81 -8.59 14.44
C LEU A 110 1.39 -8.44 15.91
N TYR A 111 1.55 -7.25 16.47
CA TYR A 111 1.07 -6.95 17.82
C TYR A 111 -0.45 -7.12 17.93
N TRP A 112 -1.22 -6.62 16.97
CA TRP A 112 -2.68 -6.83 16.91
C TRP A 112 -3.04 -8.31 16.76
N GLN A 113 -2.20 -9.12 16.10
CA GLN A 113 -2.34 -10.57 15.98
C GLN A 113 -1.89 -11.33 17.25
N LYS A 114 -1.52 -10.62 18.34
CA LYS A 114 -0.98 -11.20 19.60
C LYS A 114 0.37 -11.91 19.43
N LYS A 115 1.09 -11.67 18.34
CA LYS A 115 2.40 -12.22 18.01
C LYS A 115 3.53 -11.32 18.52
N HIS A 116 3.59 -11.10 19.83
CA HIS A 116 4.45 -10.08 20.45
C HIS A 116 5.94 -10.33 20.23
N LYS A 117 6.39 -11.59 20.29
CA LYS A 117 7.81 -11.94 20.03
C LYS A 117 8.21 -11.63 18.58
N GLU A 118 7.37 -11.99 17.62
CA GLU A 118 7.61 -11.69 16.20
C GLU A 118 7.58 -10.17 15.95
N ALA A 119 6.67 -9.44 16.60
CA ALA A 119 6.59 -8.00 16.52
C ALA A 119 7.89 -7.32 16.98
N MET A 120 8.44 -7.75 18.12
CA MET A 120 9.71 -7.24 18.65
C MET A 120 10.89 -7.53 17.70
N ALA A 121 11.00 -8.75 17.19
CA ALA A 121 12.07 -9.11 16.24
C ALA A 121 12.02 -8.27 14.95
N VAL A 122 10.82 -7.92 14.47
CA VAL A 122 10.66 -7.00 13.32
C VAL A 122 11.12 -5.59 13.66
N LEU A 123 10.82 -5.07 14.85
CA LEU A 123 11.29 -3.75 15.29
C LEU A 123 12.82 -3.69 15.42
N ASP A 124 13.44 -4.73 15.99
CA ASP A 124 14.91 -4.80 16.12
C ASP A 124 15.56 -4.77 14.74
N SER A 125 14.99 -5.50 13.76
CA SER A 125 15.45 -5.45 12.36
C SER A 125 15.28 -4.06 11.75
N GLY A 126 14.20 -3.35 12.07
CA GLY A 126 13.95 -1.97 11.62
C GLY A 126 14.95 -0.98 12.20
N ILE A 127 15.33 -1.13 13.47
CA ILE A 127 16.37 -0.31 14.13
C ILE A 127 17.72 -0.53 13.43
N ALA A 128 18.08 -1.78 13.15
CA ALA A 128 19.32 -2.08 12.42
C ALA A 128 19.33 -1.46 11.02
N ALA A 129 18.20 -1.56 10.28
CA ALA A 129 18.06 -0.94 8.96
C ALA A 129 18.20 0.60 9.02
N ALA A 130 17.56 1.25 10.01
CA ALA A 130 17.65 2.69 10.19
C ALA A 130 19.09 3.14 10.52
N THR A 131 19.81 2.38 11.35
CA THR A 131 21.20 2.64 11.67
C THR A 131 22.09 2.53 10.41
N ALA A 132 21.92 1.49 9.62
CA ALA A 132 22.65 1.32 8.36
C ALA A 132 22.38 2.46 7.35
N CYS A 133 21.14 2.95 7.27
CA CYS A 133 20.82 4.11 6.43
C CYS A 133 21.53 5.38 6.89
N ARG A 134 21.62 5.64 8.21
CA ARG A 134 22.29 6.81 8.77
C ARG A 134 23.80 6.80 8.47
N ASP A 135 24.43 5.64 8.53
CA ASP A 135 25.88 5.49 8.38
C ASP A 135 26.33 5.60 6.90
N THR A 136 25.39 5.65 5.95
CA THR A 136 25.64 5.84 4.51
C THR A 136 25.59 7.30 4.03
N TYR A 137 25.23 8.23 4.93
CA TYR A 137 25.20 9.68 4.68
C TYR A 137 26.23 10.42 5.55
#